data_c62793214ca2a0d8c917a888054babeb
#
_entry.id   c62793214ca2a0d8c917a888054babeb
#
_cell.length_a   1.000
_cell.length_b   1.000
_cell.length_c   1.000
_cell.angle_alpha   90.00
_cell.angle_beta   90.00
_cell.angle_gamma   90.00
#
_symmetry.space_group_name_H-M   'P 1'
#
loop_
_entity.id
_entity.type
_entity.pdbx_description
1 polymer ?
#
loop_
_entity_poly.entity_id
_entity_poly.type
_entity_poly.pdbx_seq_one_letter_code
_entity_poly.pdbx_strand_id
1 'polypeptide(L)'
;MKKTMVAALAAALTIGAASTTFAAANPFSDVPRDHWAYDAVTQLAADGVVEGYGDGTFRGDRNITRYEMAQMVAKAMAKGNMSASDRALVDRLAAEFADELNNLGVRVSNLERNADMVKWNGKLEYTYTSERADFSRNADGRTKKNDNNLLFRLEPSAEVNSHWHVNARLDAETKMKSDAGNDGSDKVSLKRAWAQGDYDNFQVKLGKMELLSAEAYAKPGALIFDREFSGAEVSFGKDLRVKLQAGRISDKDLPNDPANYQGAELMYNGRFTIGGGYYRLSSDDLRIFTGGKDKMNIWGVNAGYSFDKNNFLSAAYANNKDLNMASKYKKSYQISYDYKGAKPEDKGSWGAYVSYRYLGGASAAATTDGAMEFTKGIEIGTDYTLFPNVVLSAKYFNGKDLNPLNRTNDDKVSKLFGRVEFFF
;
A
#
# COMPACT_ATOMS: atom_id res chain seq x y z
N MET A 1 19.47 3.63 43.67
CA MET A 1 18.85 3.44 42.32
C MET A 1 18.98 4.70 41.45
N LYS A 2 18.72 5.96 41.95
CA LYS A 2 18.74 7.17 41.12
C LYS A 2 20.13 7.53 40.52
N LYS A 3 21.23 7.30 41.24
CA LYS A 3 22.60 7.58 40.75
C LYS A 3 23.06 6.62 39.64
N THR A 4 22.60 5.38 39.67
CA THR A 4 22.90 4.36 38.66
C THR A 4 22.15 4.58 37.32
N MET A 5 20.96 5.21 37.35
CA MET A 5 20.18 5.49 36.12
C MET A 5 20.78 6.65 35.31
N VAL A 6 21.28 7.71 35.99
CA VAL A 6 21.96 8.81 35.28
C VAL A 6 23.28 8.34 34.66
N ALA A 7 24.02 7.48 35.39
CA ALA A 7 25.23 6.87 34.87
C ALA A 7 24.97 5.91 33.70
N ALA A 8 23.85 5.18 33.72
CA ALA A 8 23.44 4.30 32.61
C ALA A 8 23.04 5.09 31.36
N LEU A 9 22.33 6.23 31.51
CA LEU A 9 22.01 7.12 30.41
C LEU A 9 23.26 7.77 29.81
N ALA A 10 24.22 8.20 30.69
CA ALA A 10 25.50 8.74 30.26
C ALA A 10 26.33 7.70 29.46
N ALA A 11 26.39 6.46 29.94
CA ALA A 11 27.11 5.37 29.29
C ALA A 11 26.49 4.99 27.94
N ALA A 12 25.16 4.99 27.82
CA ALA A 12 24.45 4.66 26.61
C ALA A 12 24.67 5.66 25.45
N LEU A 13 24.84 6.96 25.81
CA LEU A 13 24.99 8.01 24.79
C LEU A 13 26.46 8.27 24.37
N THR A 14 27.44 7.74 25.11
CA THR A 14 28.85 7.95 24.79
C THR A 14 29.46 6.90 23.84
N ILE A 15 28.85 5.72 23.71
CA ILE A 15 29.38 4.62 22.89
C ILE A 15 29.15 4.84 21.37
N GLY A 16 28.22 5.72 20.99
CA GLY A 16 27.90 6.01 19.57
C GLY A 16 28.75 7.10 18.89
N ALA A 17 29.64 7.79 19.61
CA ALA A 17 30.36 8.94 19.09
C ALA A 17 31.87 8.68 18.91
N ALA A 18 32.24 7.67 18.15
CA ALA A 18 33.61 7.49 17.71
C ALA A 18 33.81 8.14 16.33
N SER A 19 33.83 9.48 16.27
CA SER A 19 34.61 10.21 15.24
C SER A 19 34.64 11.71 15.52
N THR A 20 35.86 12.22 15.58
CA THR A 20 36.35 13.60 15.57
C THR A 20 36.27 14.35 16.89
N THR A 21 37.42 14.31 17.55
CA THR A 21 37.84 15.15 18.69
C THR A 21 37.88 16.63 18.33
N PHE A 22 36.81 17.35 18.62
CA PHE A 22 36.99 18.69 19.17
C PHE A 22 36.65 18.58 20.68
N ALA A 23 37.63 18.78 21.55
CA ALA A 23 37.41 18.80 22.97
C ALA A 23 36.49 19.99 23.30
N ALA A 24 35.21 19.78 23.32
CA ALA A 24 34.27 20.73 23.86
C ALA A 24 34.63 20.96 25.32
N ALA A 25 34.81 22.20 25.72
CA ALA A 25 35.08 22.51 27.13
C ALA A 25 33.82 22.18 27.94
N ASN A 26 33.98 21.50 29.08
CA ASN A 26 32.85 21.26 29.98
C ASN A 26 32.26 22.61 30.43
N PRO A 27 30.98 22.86 30.20
CA PRO A 27 30.33 24.11 30.53
C PRO A 27 30.05 24.26 32.04
N PHE A 28 30.27 23.20 32.84
CA PHE A 28 29.91 23.17 34.24
C PHE A 28 31.14 23.32 35.17
N SER A 29 31.07 24.29 36.08
CA SER A 29 32.17 24.66 36.98
C SER A 29 32.39 23.67 38.13
N ASP A 30 31.38 22.87 38.45
CA ASP A 30 31.35 21.94 39.58
C ASP A 30 31.62 20.46 39.20
N VAL A 31 32.03 20.20 37.96
CA VAL A 31 32.47 18.88 37.50
C VAL A 31 33.99 18.93 37.28
N PRO A 32 34.81 18.42 38.21
CA PRO A 32 36.27 18.43 38.08
C PRO A 32 36.77 17.58 36.90
N ARG A 33 37.89 17.98 36.30
CA ARG A 33 38.48 17.28 35.13
C ARG A 33 38.92 15.85 35.42
N ASP A 34 39.22 15.55 36.63
CA ASP A 34 39.62 14.24 37.15
C ASP A 34 38.44 13.37 37.62
N HIS A 35 37.22 13.91 37.54
CA HIS A 35 36.03 13.14 37.86
C HIS A 35 35.70 12.16 36.75
N TRP A 36 35.39 10.92 37.10
CA TRP A 36 35.09 9.84 36.11
C TRP A 36 33.97 10.19 35.13
N ALA A 37 33.04 11.05 35.49
CA ALA A 37 31.91 11.44 34.65
C ALA A 37 32.19 12.70 33.78
N TYR A 38 33.38 13.30 33.85
CA TYR A 38 33.69 14.57 33.18
C TYR A 38 33.42 14.52 31.69
N ASP A 39 33.99 13.51 31.01
CA ASP A 39 33.84 13.37 29.56
C ASP A 39 32.40 13.07 29.16
N ALA A 40 31.71 12.22 29.94
CA ALA A 40 30.30 11.88 29.69
C ALA A 40 29.37 13.09 29.85
N VAL A 41 29.58 13.89 30.91
CA VAL A 41 28.78 15.11 31.14
C VAL A 41 29.07 16.16 30.09
N THR A 42 30.35 16.33 29.69
CA THR A 42 30.78 17.25 28.65
C THR A 42 30.13 16.89 27.31
N GLN A 43 30.13 15.60 26.94
CA GLN A 43 29.49 15.11 25.71
C GLN A 43 27.98 15.33 25.75
N LEU A 44 27.31 14.97 26.84
CA LEU A 44 25.86 15.14 26.98
C LEU A 44 25.45 16.63 26.99
N ALA A 45 26.29 17.51 27.45
CA ALA A 45 26.07 18.96 27.38
C ALA A 45 26.24 19.46 25.93
N ALA A 46 27.30 19.04 25.25
CA ALA A 46 27.52 19.38 23.83
C ALA A 46 26.39 18.87 22.93
N ASP A 47 25.81 17.71 23.24
CA ASP A 47 24.69 17.12 22.58
C ASP A 47 23.33 17.76 22.98
N GLY A 48 23.31 18.70 23.92
CA GLY A 48 22.09 19.38 24.38
C GLY A 48 21.14 18.48 25.18
N VAL A 49 21.58 17.32 25.66
CA VAL A 49 20.79 16.42 26.49
C VAL A 49 20.79 16.91 27.97
N VAL A 50 21.89 17.50 28.42
CA VAL A 50 22.06 18.07 29.73
C VAL A 50 22.38 19.55 29.60
N GLU A 51 21.61 20.41 30.24
CA GLU A 51 21.79 21.88 30.20
C GLU A 51 22.39 22.44 31.49
N GLY A 52 22.38 21.67 32.60
CA GLY A 52 22.77 22.14 33.92
C GLY A 52 21.81 23.18 34.49
N TYR A 53 22.33 24.01 35.39
CA TYR A 53 21.59 25.11 35.99
C TYR A 53 22.05 26.47 35.44
N GLY A 54 21.20 27.48 35.56
CA GLY A 54 21.46 28.81 35.03
C GLY A 54 22.67 29.53 35.67
N ASP A 55 23.25 28.96 36.75
CA ASP A 55 24.49 29.42 37.40
C ASP A 55 25.76 28.73 36.84
N GLY A 56 25.65 27.91 35.82
CA GLY A 56 26.78 27.22 35.23
C GLY A 56 27.23 25.99 36.01
N THR A 57 26.37 25.40 36.84
CA THR A 57 26.67 24.17 37.60
C THR A 57 25.89 22.97 37.10
N PHE A 58 26.45 21.76 37.28
CA PHE A 58 25.79 20.47 36.99
C PHE A 58 25.04 19.94 38.23
N ARG A 59 25.54 20.20 39.42
CA ARG A 59 25.01 19.77 40.73
C ARG A 59 24.82 18.26 40.84
N GLY A 60 25.83 17.47 40.44
CA GLY A 60 25.81 16.02 40.41
C GLY A 60 25.46 15.32 41.73
N ASP A 61 25.64 16.01 42.89
CA ASP A 61 25.27 15.51 44.22
C ASP A 61 23.80 15.74 44.60
N ARG A 62 23.06 16.50 43.80
CA ARG A 62 21.65 16.76 44.03
C ARG A 62 20.79 15.56 43.57
N ASN A 63 19.70 15.31 44.31
CA ASN A 63 18.67 14.40 43.84
C ASN A 63 17.95 15.01 42.65
N ILE A 64 17.95 14.32 41.51
CA ILE A 64 17.17 14.68 40.32
C ILE A 64 15.71 14.30 40.53
N THR A 65 14.80 15.19 40.16
CA THR A 65 13.35 14.90 40.17
C THR A 65 12.95 14.00 38.97
N ARG A 66 11.78 13.34 39.07
CA ARG A 66 11.25 12.54 37.93
C ARG A 66 11.03 13.41 36.70
N TYR A 67 10.56 14.64 36.83
CA TYR A 67 10.37 15.58 35.72
C TYR A 67 11.68 16.02 35.06
N GLU A 68 12.73 16.31 35.83
CA GLU A 68 14.06 16.63 35.28
C GLU A 68 14.62 15.42 34.51
N MET A 69 14.42 14.19 35.03
CA MET A 69 14.82 12.98 34.32
C MET A 69 14.01 12.78 33.03
N ALA A 70 12.69 12.99 33.06
CA ALA A 70 11.84 12.91 31.88
C ALA A 70 12.25 13.92 30.79
N GLN A 71 12.64 15.15 31.17
CA GLN A 71 13.17 16.12 30.21
C GLN A 71 14.46 15.65 29.53
N MET A 72 15.36 15.02 30.28
CA MET A 72 16.61 14.45 29.74
C MET A 72 16.28 13.28 28.75
N VAL A 73 15.34 12.43 29.13
CA VAL A 73 14.87 11.34 28.27
C VAL A 73 14.24 11.90 26.99
N ALA A 74 13.39 12.93 27.09
CA ALA A 74 12.78 13.61 25.94
C ALA A 74 13.83 14.16 24.96
N LYS A 75 14.88 14.82 25.48
CA LYS A 75 15.99 15.33 24.66
C LYS A 75 16.79 14.19 24.00
N ALA A 76 17.04 13.11 24.73
CA ALA A 76 17.69 11.91 24.18
C ALA A 76 16.85 11.29 23.06
N MET A 77 15.51 11.20 23.22
CA MET A 77 14.60 10.69 22.19
C MET A 77 14.59 11.55 20.92
N ALA A 78 14.73 12.86 21.05
CA ALA A 78 14.78 13.78 19.91
C ALA A 78 16.08 13.66 19.09
N LYS A 79 17.09 12.98 19.61
CA LYS A 79 18.38 12.77 18.95
C LYS A 79 18.27 11.64 17.92
N GLY A 80 18.33 11.96 16.63
CA GLY A 80 18.06 11.03 15.52
C GLY A 80 19.07 9.88 15.32
N ASN A 81 20.33 10.03 15.76
CA ASN A 81 21.42 9.06 15.51
C ASN A 81 21.85 8.37 16.81
N MET A 82 21.17 7.29 17.16
CA MET A 82 21.52 6.43 18.29
C MET A 82 21.82 5.01 17.82
N SER A 83 22.72 4.30 18.53
CA SER A 83 22.92 2.87 18.34
C SER A 83 21.65 2.09 18.74
N ALA A 84 21.52 0.84 18.29
CA ALA A 84 20.38 0.00 18.67
C ALA A 84 20.34 -0.27 20.19
N SER A 85 21.51 -0.40 20.84
CA SER A 85 21.61 -0.55 22.30
C SER A 85 21.18 0.69 23.06
N ASP A 86 21.58 1.88 22.60
CA ASP A 86 21.22 3.15 23.23
C ASP A 86 19.72 3.42 23.08
N ARG A 87 19.17 3.12 21.92
CA ARG A 87 17.74 3.23 21.67
C ARG A 87 16.93 2.35 22.62
N ALA A 88 17.35 1.09 22.83
CA ALA A 88 16.68 0.19 23.75
C ALA A 88 16.70 0.70 25.20
N LEU A 89 17.80 1.35 25.62
CA LEU A 89 17.89 1.98 26.94
C LEU A 89 17.00 3.22 27.07
N VAL A 90 17.01 4.08 26.06
CA VAL A 90 16.15 5.27 26.02
C VAL A 90 14.66 4.86 26.00
N ASP A 91 14.27 3.83 25.24
CA ASP A 91 12.91 3.31 25.20
C ASP A 91 12.46 2.77 26.57
N ARG A 92 13.32 2.07 27.29
CA ARG A 92 13.02 1.61 28.66
C ARG A 92 12.86 2.77 29.64
N LEU A 93 13.68 3.80 29.53
CA LEU A 93 13.55 5.01 30.35
C LEU A 93 12.29 5.79 29.99
N ALA A 94 11.95 5.87 28.70
CA ALA A 94 10.72 6.49 28.25
C ALA A 94 9.48 5.78 28.80
N ALA A 95 9.50 4.44 28.87
CA ALA A 95 8.44 3.66 29.49
C ALA A 95 8.32 3.92 31.02
N GLU A 96 9.46 4.04 31.74
CA GLU A 96 9.49 4.35 33.18
C GLU A 96 8.95 5.75 33.50
N PHE A 97 9.18 6.73 32.61
CA PHE A 97 8.81 8.14 32.78
C PHE A 97 7.64 8.57 31.89
N ALA A 98 6.80 7.63 31.46
CA ALA A 98 5.72 7.89 30.52
C ALA A 98 4.74 8.98 30.97
N ASP A 99 4.34 8.98 32.25
CA ASP A 99 3.41 9.95 32.81
C ASP A 99 4.00 11.37 32.83
N GLU A 100 5.27 11.50 33.19
CA GLU A 100 5.97 12.79 33.20
C GLU A 100 6.21 13.31 31.79
N LEU A 101 6.54 12.41 30.82
CA LEU A 101 6.71 12.77 29.41
C LEU A 101 5.39 13.24 28.80
N ASN A 102 4.28 12.57 29.07
CA ASN A 102 2.96 13.01 28.64
C ASN A 102 2.60 14.39 29.18
N ASN A 103 2.89 14.64 30.46
CA ASN A 103 2.67 15.94 31.08
C ASN A 103 3.55 17.05 30.49
N LEU A 104 4.72 16.70 29.95
CA LEU A 104 5.59 17.61 29.19
C LEU A 104 5.18 17.77 27.72
N GLY A 105 4.11 17.13 27.27
CA GLY A 105 3.64 17.15 25.88
C GLY A 105 4.54 16.39 24.90
N VAL A 106 5.45 15.55 25.42
CA VAL A 106 6.33 14.72 24.60
C VAL A 106 5.59 13.44 24.24
N ARG A 107 5.26 13.29 22.99
CA ARG A 107 4.71 12.03 22.47
C ARG A 107 5.79 10.96 22.46
N VAL A 108 5.60 9.92 23.25
CA VAL A 108 6.51 8.78 23.31
C VAL A 108 6.11 7.82 22.19
N SER A 109 6.59 8.07 20.98
CA SER A 109 6.23 7.32 19.77
C SER A 109 6.44 5.81 19.90
N ASN A 110 7.32 5.35 20.75
CA ASN A 110 7.57 3.94 21.02
C ASN A 110 6.57 3.32 22.01
N LEU A 111 6.05 4.13 22.97
CA LEU A 111 4.94 3.69 23.82
C LEU A 111 3.63 3.66 23.03
N GLU A 112 3.39 4.65 22.17
CA GLU A 112 2.25 4.65 21.24
C GLU A 112 2.34 3.48 20.25
N ARG A 113 3.55 3.10 19.78
CA ARG A 113 3.76 1.92 18.91
C ARG A 113 3.48 0.60 19.64
N ASN A 114 3.83 0.49 20.92
CA ASN A 114 3.62 -0.72 21.71
C ASN A 114 2.24 -0.77 22.38
N ALA A 115 1.55 0.36 22.53
CA ALA A 115 0.19 0.41 23.05
C ALA A 115 -0.82 -0.13 22.03
N ASP A 116 -0.56 0.10 20.73
CA ASP A 116 -1.36 -0.46 19.62
C ASP A 116 -0.49 -1.42 18.78
N MET A 117 -0.34 -2.65 19.26
CA MET A 117 0.31 -3.72 18.48
C MET A 117 -0.37 -3.96 17.13
N VAL A 118 -1.62 -3.54 16.98
CA VAL A 118 -2.40 -3.64 15.75
C VAL A 118 -2.83 -2.25 15.30
N LYS A 119 -2.34 -1.80 14.16
CA LYS A 119 -2.83 -0.59 13.50
C LYS A 119 -4.07 -0.92 12.69
N TRP A 120 -5.11 -0.13 12.88
CA TRP A 120 -6.36 -0.26 12.17
C TRP A 120 -6.48 0.86 11.13
N ASN A 121 -6.43 0.49 9.87
CA ASN A 121 -6.78 1.37 8.77
C ASN A 121 -8.05 0.85 8.13
N GLY A 122 -8.75 1.71 7.43
CA GLY A 122 -9.94 1.25 6.75
C GLY A 122 -10.58 2.33 5.89
N LYS A 123 -11.70 1.97 5.30
CA LYS A 123 -12.54 2.92 4.57
C LYS A 123 -13.99 2.52 4.55
N LEU A 124 -14.85 3.52 4.48
CA LEU A 124 -16.24 3.39 4.02
C LEU A 124 -16.30 3.89 2.59
N GLU A 125 -16.86 3.10 1.69
CA GLU A 125 -16.97 3.40 0.27
C GLU A 125 -18.42 3.25 -0.19
N TYR A 126 -18.97 4.30 -0.81
CA TYR A 126 -20.22 4.24 -1.54
C TYR A 126 -19.94 4.33 -3.03
N THR A 127 -20.45 3.37 -3.81
CA THR A 127 -20.24 3.30 -5.26
C THR A 127 -21.60 3.26 -5.97
N TYR A 128 -21.73 4.06 -7.01
CA TYR A 128 -22.83 4.04 -7.97
C TYR A 128 -22.30 3.71 -9.36
N THR A 129 -22.95 2.76 -10.04
CA THR A 129 -22.67 2.46 -11.44
C THR A 129 -23.94 2.45 -12.27
N SER A 130 -23.84 2.94 -13.51
CA SER A 130 -24.90 2.87 -14.51
C SER A 130 -24.33 2.37 -15.81
N GLU A 131 -24.66 1.13 -16.18
CA GLU A 131 -24.23 0.47 -17.40
C GLU A 131 -25.37 0.53 -18.43
N ARG A 132 -25.03 0.81 -19.68
CA ARG A 132 -25.94 0.82 -20.81
C ARG A 132 -25.31 0.06 -21.96
N ALA A 133 -26.09 -0.85 -22.56
CA ALA A 133 -25.68 -1.58 -23.73
C ALA A 133 -26.84 -1.56 -24.75
N ASP A 134 -26.50 -1.31 -26.01
CA ASP A 134 -27.42 -1.25 -27.12
C ASP A 134 -27.22 -2.52 -27.96
N PHE A 135 -27.86 -3.61 -27.53
CA PHE A 135 -27.76 -4.88 -28.24
C PHE A 135 -28.82 -4.92 -29.35
N SER A 136 -28.38 -4.82 -30.60
CA SER A 136 -29.20 -4.80 -31.78
C SER A 136 -30.09 -6.06 -32.02
N ARG A 137 -29.99 -7.04 -31.11
CA ARG A 137 -30.73 -8.32 -31.18
C ARG A 137 -31.91 -8.44 -30.23
N ASN A 138 -32.02 -7.61 -29.24
CA ASN A 138 -33.13 -7.63 -28.31
C ASN A 138 -34.28 -6.79 -28.87
N ALA A 139 -35.52 -7.30 -28.81
CA ALA A 139 -36.70 -6.57 -29.26
C ALA A 139 -36.82 -5.17 -28.62
N ASP A 140 -36.28 -4.99 -27.42
CA ASP A 140 -36.22 -3.71 -26.72
C ASP A 140 -34.93 -2.91 -26.91
N GLY A 141 -33.97 -3.41 -27.71
CA GLY A 141 -32.78 -2.73 -28.22
C GLY A 141 -31.80 -2.19 -27.18
N ARG A 142 -32.20 -1.91 -25.95
CA ARG A 142 -31.39 -1.27 -24.94
C ARG A 142 -31.51 -1.94 -23.56
N THR A 143 -30.38 -2.26 -22.97
CA THR A 143 -30.32 -2.69 -21.59
C THR A 143 -29.75 -1.57 -20.71
N LYS A 144 -30.32 -1.36 -19.53
CA LYS A 144 -29.84 -0.43 -18.51
C LYS A 144 -29.74 -1.17 -17.18
N LYS A 145 -28.56 -1.16 -16.59
CA LYS A 145 -28.31 -1.70 -15.26
C LYS A 145 -27.74 -0.63 -14.37
N ASN A 146 -28.39 -0.36 -13.25
CA ASN A 146 -27.88 0.55 -12.23
C ASN A 146 -27.60 -0.27 -10.98
N ASP A 147 -26.45 -0.07 -10.38
CA ASP A 147 -26.05 -0.69 -9.11
C ASP A 147 -25.57 0.35 -8.13
N ASN A 148 -25.94 0.15 -6.86
CA ASN A 148 -25.43 0.91 -5.72
C ASN A 148 -24.83 -0.08 -4.74
N ASN A 149 -23.61 0.20 -4.29
CA ASN A 149 -22.89 -0.66 -3.37
C ASN A 149 -22.29 0.18 -2.23
N LEU A 150 -22.37 -0.34 -1.03
CA LEU A 150 -21.68 0.19 0.15
C LEU A 150 -20.67 -0.86 0.60
N LEU A 151 -19.42 -0.46 0.74
CA LEU A 151 -18.33 -1.30 1.23
C LEU A 151 -17.77 -0.69 2.51
N PHE A 152 -17.76 -1.48 3.57
CA PHE A 152 -16.96 -1.20 4.77
C PHE A 152 -15.74 -2.12 4.77
N ARG A 153 -14.54 -1.53 4.85
CA ARG A 153 -13.28 -2.24 4.82
C ARG A 153 -12.45 -1.92 6.04
N LEU A 154 -11.85 -2.96 6.65
CA LEU A 154 -10.82 -2.85 7.68
C LEU A 154 -9.54 -3.52 7.19
N GLU A 155 -8.42 -2.85 7.39
CA GLU A 155 -7.07 -3.33 7.02
C GLU A 155 -6.15 -3.29 8.25
N PRO A 156 -6.31 -4.26 9.18
CA PRO A 156 -5.42 -4.36 10.34
C PRO A 156 -4.03 -4.82 9.93
N SER A 157 -3.02 -4.22 10.56
CA SER A 157 -1.61 -4.58 10.40
C SER A 157 -0.95 -4.70 11.77
N ALA A 158 -0.31 -5.83 12.05
CA ALA A 158 0.40 -6.10 13.29
C ALA A 158 1.89 -6.29 13.03
N GLU A 159 2.73 -5.61 13.80
CA GLU A 159 4.19 -5.82 13.80
C GLU A 159 4.52 -7.07 14.62
N VAL A 160 5.20 -8.05 14.02
CA VAL A 160 5.67 -9.26 14.70
C VAL A 160 7.08 -9.04 15.24
N ASN A 161 7.94 -8.43 14.43
CA ASN A 161 9.28 -8.00 14.80
C ASN A 161 9.77 -6.94 13.79
N SER A 162 11.03 -6.52 13.87
CA SER A 162 11.61 -5.47 13.00
C SER A 162 11.55 -5.76 11.49
N HIS A 163 11.35 -7.01 11.08
CA HIS A 163 11.29 -7.42 9.68
C HIS A 163 9.91 -7.93 9.27
N TRP A 164 9.13 -8.50 10.19
CA TRP A 164 7.90 -9.19 9.87
C TRP A 164 6.66 -8.47 10.36
N HIS A 165 5.68 -8.38 9.46
CA HIS A 165 4.35 -7.85 9.72
C HIS A 165 3.30 -8.88 9.30
N VAL A 166 2.18 -8.91 10.02
CA VAL A 166 0.99 -9.66 9.62
C VAL A 166 -0.09 -8.66 9.24
N ASN A 167 -0.65 -8.83 8.06
CA ASN A 167 -1.65 -7.96 7.49
C ASN A 167 -2.91 -8.74 7.17
N ALA A 168 -4.05 -8.11 7.29
CA ALA A 168 -5.32 -8.67 6.85
C ALA A 168 -6.19 -7.60 6.18
N ARG A 169 -7.21 -8.05 5.45
CA ARG A 169 -8.28 -7.21 4.91
C ARG A 169 -9.62 -7.90 5.12
N LEU A 170 -10.50 -7.20 5.80
CA LEU A 170 -11.88 -7.59 6.06
C LEU A 170 -12.80 -6.66 5.27
N ASP A 171 -13.66 -7.22 4.43
CA ASP A 171 -14.65 -6.48 3.67
C ASP A 171 -16.06 -6.92 4.08
N ALA A 172 -16.93 -5.95 4.27
CA ALA A 172 -18.36 -6.12 4.37
C ALA A 172 -19.04 -5.28 3.29
N GLU A 173 -19.77 -5.94 2.40
CA GLU A 173 -20.41 -5.29 1.26
C GLU A 173 -21.93 -5.46 1.36
N THR A 174 -22.68 -4.40 1.11
CA THR A 174 -24.14 -4.45 1.00
C THR A 174 -24.61 -3.74 -0.27
N LYS A 175 -25.59 -4.34 -0.93
CA LYS A 175 -26.27 -3.73 -2.08
C LYS A 175 -27.41 -2.86 -1.57
N MET A 176 -27.34 -1.56 -1.87
CA MET A 176 -28.32 -0.59 -1.40
C MET A 176 -29.73 -0.75 -2.04
N LYS A 177 -29.91 -1.72 -2.91
CA LYS A 177 -31.22 -2.07 -3.52
C LYS A 177 -32.09 -2.98 -2.66
N SER A 178 -31.46 -3.71 -1.74
CA SER A 178 -32.15 -4.62 -0.81
C SER A 178 -32.04 -4.09 0.61
N ASP A 179 -33.01 -4.45 1.44
CA ASP A 179 -32.90 -4.20 2.86
C ASP A 179 -31.77 -5.00 3.47
N ALA A 180 -31.09 -4.42 4.43
CA ALA A 180 -30.00 -5.07 5.14
C ALA A 180 -30.43 -6.45 5.67
N GLY A 181 -29.59 -7.46 5.42
CA GLY A 181 -29.82 -8.83 5.89
C GLY A 181 -30.68 -9.72 4.99
N ASN A 182 -31.28 -9.20 3.93
CA ASN A 182 -32.15 -10.00 3.06
C ASN A 182 -31.43 -10.64 1.86
N ASP A 183 -30.30 -10.09 1.41
CA ASP A 183 -29.56 -10.58 0.26
C ASP A 183 -28.34 -11.45 0.63
N GLY A 184 -28.06 -11.63 1.91
CA GLY A 184 -26.91 -12.38 2.40
C GLY A 184 -25.55 -11.74 2.10
N SER A 185 -25.53 -10.49 1.61
CA SER A 185 -24.31 -9.75 1.25
C SER A 185 -23.67 -9.01 2.43
N ASP A 186 -24.39 -8.87 3.56
CA ASP A 186 -23.93 -8.11 4.73
C ASP A 186 -22.90 -8.85 5.61
N LYS A 187 -22.30 -9.90 5.10
CA LYS A 187 -21.33 -10.71 5.84
C LYS A 187 -19.93 -10.11 5.76
N VAL A 188 -19.28 -10.04 6.92
CA VAL A 188 -17.84 -9.74 6.97
C VAL A 188 -17.07 -10.93 6.40
N SER A 189 -16.24 -10.67 5.40
CA SER A 189 -15.43 -11.68 4.74
C SER A 189 -13.94 -11.37 4.87
N LEU A 190 -13.13 -12.41 5.18
CA LEU A 190 -11.68 -12.29 5.14
C LEU A 190 -11.20 -12.33 3.67
N LYS A 191 -10.96 -11.16 3.10
CA LYS A 191 -10.49 -11.02 1.71
C LYS A 191 -9.03 -11.41 1.59
N ARG A 192 -8.17 -10.92 2.50
CA ARG A 192 -6.72 -11.16 2.48
C ARG A 192 -6.22 -11.41 3.91
N ALA A 193 -5.19 -12.26 4.04
CA ALA A 193 -4.42 -12.43 5.27
C ALA A 193 -3.03 -12.98 4.89
N TRP A 194 -1.97 -12.21 5.20
CA TRP A 194 -0.62 -12.60 4.83
C TRP A 194 0.41 -12.09 5.84
N ALA A 195 1.51 -12.83 5.94
CA ALA A 195 2.71 -12.37 6.60
C ALA A 195 3.66 -11.77 5.55
N GLN A 196 4.29 -10.65 5.89
CA GLN A 196 5.24 -9.93 5.04
C GLN A 196 6.54 -9.73 5.79
N GLY A 197 7.65 -10.16 5.18
CA GLY A 197 9.00 -9.93 5.67
C GLY A 197 9.73 -8.95 4.77
N ASP A 198 10.17 -7.82 5.33
CA ASP A 198 10.88 -6.75 4.64
C ASP A 198 12.35 -6.76 5.03
N TYR A 199 13.22 -6.87 4.03
CA TYR A 199 14.68 -6.88 4.14
C TYR A 199 15.28 -5.86 3.17
N ASP A 200 16.55 -5.52 3.33
CA ASP A 200 17.19 -4.42 2.57
C ASP A 200 17.05 -4.55 1.05
N ASN A 201 17.16 -5.77 0.51
CA ASN A 201 17.18 -6.03 -0.93
C ASN A 201 16.08 -6.97 -1.41
N PHE A 202 15.27 -7.52 -0.51
CA PHE A 202 14.18 -8.40 -0.89
C PHE A 202 13.00 -8.32 0.08
N GLN A 203 11.84 -8.70 -0.39
CA GLN A 203 10.61 -8.82 0.38
C GLN A 203 10.01 -10.19 0.14
N VAL A 204 9.46 -10.80 1.17
CA VAL A 204 8.74 -12.08 1.11
C VAL A 204 7.34 -11.89 1.62
N LYS A 205 6.34 -12.42 0.91
CA LYS A 205 4.95 -12.48 1.40
C LYS A 205 4.44 -13.90 1.35
N LEU A 206 3.70 -14.32 2.38
CA LEU A 206 3.15 -15.66 2.54
C LEU A 206 1.70 -15.56 3.00
N GLY A 207 0.78 -16.20 2.30
CA GLY A 207 -0.64 -16.23 2.69
C GLY A 207 -1.58 -15.94 1.54
N LYS A 208 -2.78 -15.43 1.86
CA LYS A 208 -3.76 -14.95 0.90
C LYS A 208 -3.56 -13.45 0.69
N MET A 209 -3.08 -13.07 -0.47
CA MET A 209 -2.64 -11.70 -0.76
C MET A 209 -3.19 -11.18 -2.08
N GLU A 210 -2.97 -9.90 -2.34
CA GLU A 210 -3.32 -9.25 -3.60
C GLU A 210 -2.48 -9.79 -4.75
N LEU A 211 -3.14 -10.01 -5.88
CA LEU A 211 -2.52 -10.30 -7.15
C LEU A 211 -2.85 -9.17 -8.13
N LEU A 212 -1.90 -8.28 -8.33
CA LEU A 212 -1.91 -7.28 -9.37
C LEU A 212 -0.80 -7.58 -10.37
N SER A 213 -1.14 -7.71 -11.64
CA SER A 213 -0.13 -7.87 -12.69
C SER A 213 0.51 -6.53 -13.01
N ALA A 214 1.84 -6.49 -13.05
CA ALA A 214 2.61 -5.32 -13.44
C ALA A 214 2.16 -4.04 -12.71
N GLU A 215 2.11 -4.11 -11.37
CA GLU A 215 1.76 -3.00 -10.49
C GLU A 215 2.40 -1.69 -10.91
N ALA A 216 1.72 -0.59 -10.74
CA ALA A 216 2.24 0.76 -10.88
C ALA A 216 2.56 1.28 -12.29
N TYR A 217 2.54 0.47 -13.34
CA TYR A 217 2.98 0.90 -14.66
C TYR A 217 1.83 1.24 -15.61
N ALA A 218 0.69 0.60 -15.45
CA ALA A 218 -0.49 0.85 -16.27
C ALA A 218 -1.57 1.50 -15.42
N LYS A 219 -1.79 2.78 -15.59
CA LYS A 219 -2.89 3.49 -14.93
C LYS A 219 -4.12 3.53 -15.85
N PRO A 220 -5.30 3.45 -15.26
CA PRO A 220 -5.62 3.30 -13.85
C PRO A 220 -5.71 1.85 -13.33
N GLY A 221 -4.76 1.01 -13.48
CA GLY A 221 -4.74 -0.32 -12.88
C GLY A 221 -3.99 -1.37 -13.67
N ALA A 222 -3.86 -2.55 -13.11
CA ALA A 222 -3.25 -3.71 -13.73
C ALA A 222 -4.10 -4.20 -14.93
N LEU A 223 -3.46 -4.70 -15.98
CA LEU A 223 -4.16 -5.09 -17.19
C LEU A 223 -4.62 -6.55 -17.19
N ILE A 224 -3.91 -7.45 -16.49
CA ILE A 224 -4.17 -8.90 -16.55
C ILE A 224 -4.92 -9.37 -15.30
N PHE A 225 -4.40 -9.09 -14.13
CA PHE A 225 -4.96 -9.51 -12.85
C PHE A 225 -5.22 -8.33 -11.93
N ASP A 226 -6.40 -8.33 -11.31
CA ASP A 226 -6.77 -7.53 -10.15
C ASP A 226 -7.66 -8.42 -9.27
N ARG A 227 -7.02 -9.25 -8.44
CA ARG A 227 -7.69 -10.25 -7.58
C ARG A 227 -6.82 -10.70 -6.42
N GLU A 228 -7.20 -11.78 -5.75
CA GLU A 228 -6.43 -12.43 -4.70
C GLU A 228 -5.84 -13.77 -5.18
N PHE A 229 -4.68 -14.13 -4.61
CA PHE A 229 -4.14 -15.48 -4.68
C PHE A 229 -3.63 -15.94 -3.31
N SER A 230 -3.55 -17.24 -3.10
CA SER A 230 -3.01 -17.85 -1.89
C SER A 230 -1.71 -18.56 -2.22
N GLY A 231 -0.61 -18.15 -1.58
CA GLY A 231 0.71 -18.71 -1.88
C GLY A 231 1.86 -17.89 -1.32
N ALA A 232 2.93 -17.85 -2.07
CA ALA A 232 4.15 -17.12 -1.76
C ALA A 232 4.48 -16.11 -2.88
N GLU A 233 5.02 -14.97 -2.46
CA GLU A 233 5.59 -13.95 -3.34
C GLU A 233 6.96 -13.56 -2.79
N VAL A 234 7.95 -13.47 -3.67
CA VAL A 234 9.27 -12.92 -3.34
C VAL A 234 9.62 -11.87 -4.36
N SER A 235 10.05 -10.70 -3.91
CA SER A 235 10.52 -9.63 -4.77
C SER A 235 11.93 -9.18 -4.38
N PHE A 236 12.77 -8.91 -5.38
CA PHE A 236 14.16 -8.51 -5.23
C PHE A 236 14.42 -7.19 -5.96
N GLY A 237 15.39 -6.43 -5.44
CA GLY A 237 15.86 -5.18 -6.03
C GLY A 237 15.02 -3.97 -5.65
N LYS A 238 15.53 -2.79 -5.99
CA LYS A 238 14.91 -1.49 -5.69
C LYS A 238 14.38 -0.83 -6.97
N ASP A 239 15.26 -0.25 -7.77
CA ASP A 239 14.89 0.40 -9.04
C ASP A 239 14.51 -0.62 -10.11
N LEU A 240 15.32 -1.66 -10.25
CA LEU A 240 15.01 -2.85 -11.04
C LEU A 240 14.53 -3.93 -10.08
N ARG A 241 13.24 -4.26 -10.18
CA ARG A 241 12.60 -5.25 -9.31
C ARG A 241 12.24 -6.50 -10.10
N VAL A 242 12.59 -7.65 -9.56
CA VAL A 242 12.13 -8.97 -9.99
C VAL A 242 11.11 -9.46 -8.97
N LYS A 243 9.93 -9.92 -9.40
CA LYS A 243 8.90 -10.50 -8.55
C LYS A 243 8.57 -11.91 -9.05
N LEU A 244 8.62 -12.88 -8.14
CA LEU A 244 8.27 -14.26 -8.39
C LEU A 244 7.11 -14.65 -7.47
N GLN A 245 6.14 -15.34 -8.04
CA GLN A 245 4.91 -15.74 -7.35
C GLN A 245 4.58 -17.20 -7.63
N ALA A 246 4.13 -17.93 -6.61
CA ALA A 246 3.63 -19.29 -6.77
C ALA A 246 2.51 -19.56 -5.74
N GLY A 247 1.43 -20.19 -6.19
CA GLY A 247 0.30 -20.46 -5.32
C GLY A 247 -0.93 -20.94 -6.08
N ARG A 248 -2.10 -20.52 -5.60
CA ARG A 248 -3.39 -20.89 -6.17
C ARG A 248 -4.31 -19.69 -6.29
N ILE A 249 -5.09 -19.66 -7.37
CA ILE A 249 -6.17 -18.71 -7.59
C ILE A 249 -7.48 -19.49 -7.60
N SER A 250 -8.44 -19.02 -6.79
CA SER A 250 -9.81 -19.50 -6.80
C SER A 250 -10.69 -18.49 -7.48
N ASP A 251 -11.54 -18.92 -8.39
CA ASP A 251 -12.48 -18.07 -9.13
C ASP A 251 -13.85 -18.75 -9.22
N LYS A 252 -14.90 -17.95 -9.32
CA LYS A 252 -16.27 -18.42 -9.61
C LYS A 252 -16.38 -19.19 -10.92
N ASP A 253 -15.53 -18.85 -11.89
CA ASP A 253 -15.49 -19.48 -13.21
C ASP A 253 -14.63 -20.78 -13.24
N LEU A 254 -14.03 -21.14 -12.09
CA LEU A 254 -13.29 -22.38 -11.85
C LEU A 254 -13.95 -23.14 -10.69
N PRO A 255 -15.15 -23.69 -10.88
CA PRO A 255 -16.00 -24.19 -9.80
C PRO A 255 -15.49 -25.48 -9.12
N ASN A 256 -14.69 -26.27 -9.80
CA ASN A 256 -14.28 -27.60 -9.31
C ASN A 256 -12.94 -27.56 -8.59
N ASP A 257 -11.94 -26.83 -9.15
CA ASP A 257 -10.59 -26.78 -8.60
C ASP A 257 -9.98 -25.40 -8.73
N PRO A 258 -9.33 -24.89 -7.64
CA PRO A 258 -8.53 -23.69 -7.76
C PRO A 258 -7.36 -23.93 -8.73
N ALA A 259 -7.13 -22.98 -9.64
CA ALA A 259 -6.00 -23.06 -10.55
C ALA A 259 -4.68 -22.88 -9.82
N ASN A 260 -3.70 -23.74 -10.09
CA ASN A 260 -2.32 -23.49 -9.72
C ASN A 260 -1.82 -22.26 -10.50
N TYR A 261 -1.14 -21.36 -9.82
CA TYR A 261 -0.64 -20.10 -10.35
C TYR A 261 0.87 -19.99 -10.18
N GLN A 262 1.54 -19.53 -11.21
CA GLN A 262 2.95 -19.16 -11.22
C GLN A 262 3.10 -17.84 -11.99
N GLY A 263 3.81 -16.90 -11.43
CA GLY A 263 4.07 -15.59 -12.03
C GLY A 263 5.53 -15.19 -11.90
N ALA A 264 6.04 -14.53 -12.94
CA ALA A 264 7.35 -13.89 -12.93
C ALA A 264 7.22 -12.51 -13.58
N GLU A 265 7.70 -11.48 -12.88
CA GLU A 265 7.65 -10.10 -13.34
C GLU A 265 9.02 -9.44 -13.22
N LEU A 266 9.31 -8.58 -14.19
CA LEU A 266 10.47 -7.68 -14.19
C LEU A 266 9.96 -6.27 -14.36
N MET A 267 10.39 -5.35 -13.47
CA MET A 267 9.92 -3.97 -13.44
C MET A 267 11.09 -3.04 -13.18
N TYR A 268 11.17 -1.97 -13.96
CA TYR A 268 12.07 -0.84 -13.71
C TYR A 268 11.24 0.41 -13.43
N ASN A 269 11.57 1.08 -12.35
CA ASN A 269 10.86 2.27 -11.89
C ASN A 269 11.81 3.48 -11.86
N GLY A 270 11.46 4.52 -12.62
CA GLY A 270 12.20 5.76 -12.74
C GLY A 270 11.35 6.81 -13.45
N ARG A 271 11.96 7.85 -14.00
CA ARG A 271 11.26 8.80 -14.87
C ARG A 271 10.66 8.11 -16.10
N PHE A 272 11.36 7.11 -16.62
CA PHE A 272 10.85 6.12 -17.57
C PHE A 272 10.60 4.83 -16.80
N THR A 273 9.39 4.29 -16.87
CA THR A 273 9.02 3.02 -16.27
C THR A 273 8.83 1.98 -17.36
N ILE A 274 9.26 0.75 -17.11
CA ILE A 274 9.05 -0.37 -18.02
C ILE A 274 8.88 -1.64 -17.20
N GLY A 275 7.98 -2.51 -17.64
CA GLY A 275 7.77 -3.77 -16.97
C GLY A 275 7.20 -4.83 -17.91
N GLY A 276 7.27 -6.07 -17.45
CA GLY A 276 6.66 -7.19 -18.11
C GLY A 276 6.49 -8.36 -17.16
N GLY A 277 5.56 -9.24 -17.50
CA GLY A 277 5.26 -10.41 -16.71
C GLY A 277 4.85 -11.60 -17.57
N TYR A 278 5.10 -12.77 -17.04
CA TYR A 278 4.65 -14.04 -17.60
C TYR A 278 3.95 -14.84 -16.50
N TYR A 279 2.74 -15.30 -16.82
CA TYR A 279 1.84 -15.92 -15.86
C TYR A 279 1.33 -17.23 -16.41
N ARG A 280 1.36 -18.27 -15.59
CA ARG A 280 0.87 -19.60 -15.92
C ARG A 280 -0.19 -20.02 -14.92
N LEU A 281 -1.33 -20.43 -15.46
CA LEU A 281 -2.43 -21.08 -14.74
C LEU A 281 -2.52 -22.55 -15.14
N SER A 282 -2.86 -23.43 -14.21
CA SER A 282 -3.10 -24.85 -14.48
C SER A 282 -4.29 -25.35 -13.67
N SER A 283 -5.32 -25.85 -14.37
CA SER A 283 -6.52 -26.48 -13.79
C SER A 283 -7.25 -27.25 -14.89
N ASP A 284 -7.93 -28.31 -14.56
CA ASP A 284 -8.78 -29.04 -15.53
C ASP A 284 -9.95 -28.19 -16.03
N ASP A 285 -10.47 -27.27 -15.23
CA ASP A 285 -11.53 -26.34 -15.61
C ASP A 285 -11.12 -25.40 -16.76
N LEU A 286 -9.83 -25.17 -16.95
CA LEU A 286 -9.33 -24.34 -18.06
C LEU A 286 -9.55 -24.98 -19.44
N ARG A 287 -9.81 -26.28 -19.52
CA ARG A 287 -10.07 -26.99 -20.79
C ARG A 287 -11.23 -26.41 -21.57
N ILE A 288 -12.24 -25.86 -20.87
CA ILE A 288 -13.41 -25.22 -21.49
C ILE A 288 -12.99 -23.98 -22.28
N PHE A 289 -12.07 -23.19 -21.73
CA PHE A 289 -11.63 -21.92 -22.32
C PHE A 289 -10.51 -22.09 -23.36
N THR A 290 -9.75 -23.18 -23.26
CA THR A 290 -8.53 -23.41 -24.07
C THR A 290 -8.73 -24.38 -25.21
N GLY A 291 -9.92 -24.98 -25.32
CA GLY A 291 -10.17 -26.03 -26.31
C GLY A 291 -9.48 -27.36 -25.98
N GLY A 292 -9.44 -27.71 -24.68
CA GLY A 292 -8.97 -29.00 -24.17
C GLY A 292 -7.63 -28.99 -23.43
N LYS A 293 -6.93 -27.86 -23.33
CA LYS A 293 -5.68 -27.75 -22.54
C LYS A 293 -5.98 -27.43 -21.10
N ASP A 294 -5.28 -28.08 -20.19
CA ASP A 294 -5.32 -27.84 -18.73
C ASP A 294 -4.43 -26.66 -18.28
N LYS A 295 -3.82 -25.93 -19.22
CA LYS A 295 -2.86 -24.84 -18.97
C LYS A 295 -3.18 -23.62 -19.79
N MET A 296 -2.96 -22.45 -19.17
CA MET A 296 -3.13 -21.16 -19.79
C MET A 296 -1.92 -20.28 -19.45
N ASN A 297 -1.32 -19.70 -20.48
CA ASN A 297 -0.15 -18.83 -20.35
C ASN A 297 -0.49 -17.44 -20.87
N ILE A 298 -0.33 -16.44 -20.00
CA ILE A 298 -0.58 -15.03 -20.29
C ILE A 298 0.73 -14.29 -20.13
N TRP A 299 1.02 -13.38 -21.04
CA TRP A 299 2.14 -12.47 -20.89
C TRP A 299 1.68 -11.03 -21.13
N GLY A 300 2.38 -10.10 -20.52
CA GLY A 300 2.12 -8.68 -20.69
C GLY A 300 3.38 -7.85 -20.57
N VAL A 301 3.35 -6.69 -21.19
CA VAL A 301 4.38 -5.66 -21.09
C VAL A 301 3.73 -4.31 -20.90
N ASN A 302 4.43 -3.41 -20.23
CA ASN A 302 3.97 -2.05 -20.01
C ASN A 302 5.15 -1.09 -20.03
N ALA A 303 4.86 0.18 -20.30
CA ALA A 303 5.81 1.28 -20.27
C ALA A 303 5.10 2.56 -19.88
N GLY A 304 5.82 3.47 -19.25
CA GLY A 304 5.32 4.78 -18.87
C GLY A 304 6.42 5.82 -18.85
N TYR A 305 6.03 7.08 -19.01
CA TYR A 305 6.95 8.21 -18.98
C TYR A 305 6.34 9.37 -18.20
N SER A 306 7.07 9.84 -17.18
CA SER A 306 6.75 11.04 -16.42
C SER A 306 7.38 12.25 -17.10
N PHE A 307 6.59 13.08 -17.78
CA PHE A 307 7.06 14.35 -18.37
C PHE A 307 7.53 15.29 -17.27
N ASP A 308 6.72 15.36 -16.23
CA ASP A 308 6.97 16.10 -14.99
C ASP A 308 6.19 15.46 -13.83
N LYS A 309 6.14 16.12 -12.66
CA LYS A 309 5.42 15.64 -11.47
C LYS A 309 3.90 15.50 -11.64
N ASN A 310 3.33 16.12 -12.68
CA ASN A 310 1.89 16.17 -12.91
C ASN A 310 1.43 15.37 -14.13
N ASN A 311 2.34 15.09 -15.06
CA ASN A 311 2.00 14.54 -16.37
C ASN A 311 2.65 13.18 -16.59
N PHE A 312 1.83 12.16 -16.77
CA PHE A 312 2.27 10.78 -16.97
C PHE A 312 1.54 10.14 -18.17
N LEU A 313 2.31 9.56 -19.07
CA LEU A 313 1.79 8.77 -20.19
C LEU A 313 2.16 7.31 -19.97
N SER A 314 1.22 6.39 -20.10
CA SER A 314 1.47 4.97 -19.97
C SER A 314 0.78 4.15 -21.05
N ALA A 315 1.33 2.97 -21.32
CA ALA A 315 0.75 1.97 -22.20
C ALA A 315 1.01 0.57 -21.66
N ALA A 316 0.06 -0.33 -21.87
CA ALA A 316 0.19 -1.73 -21.53
C ALA A 316 -0.39 -2.61 -22.65
N TYR A 317 0.20 -3.78 -22.84
CA TYR A 317 -0.26 -4.80 -23.76
C TYR A 317 -0.16 -6.18 -23.12
N ALA A 318 -1.17 -7.01 -23.27
CA ALA A 318 -1.18 -8.38 -22.81
C ALA A 318 -1.74 -9.34 -23.88
N ASN A 319 -1.31 -10.58 -23.84
CA ASN A 319 -1.79 -11.63 -24.73
C ASN A 319 -1.94 -12.96 -23.99
N ASN A 320 -3.10 -13.59 -24.18
CA ASN A 320 -3.42 -14.94 -23.72
C ASN A 320 -3.54 -15.87 -24.92
N LYS A 321 -2.40 -16.44 -25.33
CA LYS A 321 -2.32 -17.25 -26.56
C LYS A 321 -3.10 -18.57 -26.51
N ASP A 322 -3.40 -19.08 -25.31
CA ASP A 322 -3.99 -20.40 -25.12
C ASP A 322 -5.53 -20.41 -25.17
N LEU A 323 -6.18 -19.25 -25.15
CA LEU A 323 -7.63 -19.18 -25.32
C LEU A 323 -8.08 -19.75 -26.68
N ASN A 324 -9.18 -20.49 -26.68
CA ASN A 324 -9.80 -21.02 -27.90
C ASN A 324 -10.74 -19.99 -28.52
N MET A 325 -10.19 -18.90 -29.06
CA MET A 325 -10.92 -17.83 -29.72
C MET A 325 -10.06 -17.20 -30.82
N ALA A 326 -10.68 -16.34 -31.64
CA ALA A 326 -9.96 -15.62 -32.67
C ALA A 326 -8.89 -14.69 -32.09
N SER A 327 -7.77 -14.52 -32.77
CA SER A 327 -6.58 -13.79 -32.27
C SER A 327 -6.89 -12.37 -31.77
N LYS A 328 -7.87 -11.69 -32.39
CA LYS A 328 -8.27 -10.36 -31.95
C LYS A 328 -8.84 -10.32 -30.51
N TYR A 329 -9.41 -11.43 -30.03
CA TYR A 329 -9.97 -11.51 -28.67
C TYR A 329 -9.00 -12.02 -27.63
N LYS A 330 -7.81 -12.53 -28.02
CA LYS A 330 -6.79 -13.07 -27.11
C LYS A 330 -5.91 -11.99 -26.48
N LYS A 331 -6.07 -10.74 -26.87
CA LYS A 331 -5.24 -9.61 -26.46
C LYS A 331 -6.03 -8.57 -25.68
N SER A 332 -5.33 -7.85 -24.83
CA SER A 332 -5.81 -6.64 -24.16
C SER A 332 -4.72 -5.57 -24.21
N TYR A 333 -5.10 -4.31 -24.37
CA TYR A 333 -4.16 -3.21 -24.31
C TYR A 333 -4.86 -1.92 -23.88
N GLN A 334 -4.06 -1.01 -23.33
CA GLN A 334 -4.51 0.32 -22.94
C GLN A 334 -3.41 1.34 -23.17
N ILE A 335 -3.83 2.58 -23.42
CA ILE A 335 -2.96 3.76 -23.40
C ILE A 335 -3.67 4.79 -22.54
N SER A 336 -2.97 5.36 -21.57
CA SER A 336 -3.51 6.31 -20.61
C SER A 336 -2.61 7.54 -20.50
N TYR A 337 -3.23 8.71 -20.47
CA TYR A 337 -2.60 9.96 -20.10
C TYR A 337 -3.23 10.44 -18.81
N ASP A 338 -2.40 10.63 -17.79
CA ASP A 338 -2.80 11.02 -16.45
C ASP A 338 -2.25 12.41 -16.13
N TYR A 339 -3.10 13.26 -15.60
CA TYR A 339 -2.76 14.61 -15.15
C TYR A 339 -3.00 14.71 -13.64
N LYS A 340 -1.94 15.03 -12.90
CA LYS A 340 -1.96 15.11 -11.43
C LYS A 340 -2.45 13.80 -10.76
N GLY A 341 -3.07 13.92 -9.61
CA GLY A 341 -3.68 12.86 -8.80
C GLY A 341 -4.24 13.44 -7.52
N ALA A 342 -5.37 12.93 -7.07
CA ALA A 342 -5.90 13.25 -5.75
C ALA A 342 -5.03 12.57 -4.69
N LYS A 343 -4.82 13.27 -3.58
CA LYS A 343 -4.16 12.76 -2.37
C LYS A 343 -5.15 12.88 -1.22
N PRO A 344 -5.50 11.77 -0.56
CA PRO A 344 -6.53 11.79 0.48
C PRO A 344 -6.26 12.81 1.59
N GLU A 345 -5.00 13.00 1.97
CA GLU A 345 -4.58 13.93 3.02
C GLU A 345 -4.67 15.42 2.60
N ASP A 346 -4.61 15.72 1.30
CA ASP A 346 -4.54 17.08 0.75
C ASP A 346 -5.91 17.54 0.23
N LYS A 347 -6.67 18.27 1.05
CA LYS A 347 -7.93 18.88 0.62
C LYS A 347 -7.75 19.75 -0.64
N GLY A 348 -8.61 19.52 -1.63
CA GLY A 348 -8.57 20.26 -2.90
C GLY A 348 -7.60 19.68 -3.93
N SER A 349 -6.84 18.66 -3.59
CA SER A 349 -6.03 17.92 -4.57
C SER A 349 -6.94 17.16 -5.53
N TRP A 350 -6.53 17.08 -6.80
CA TRP A 350 -7.31 16.41 -7.82
C TRP A 350 -6.44 15.86 -8.95
N GLY A 351 -7.00 14.93 -9.68
CA GLY A 351 -6.41 14.40 -10.89
C GLY A 351 -7.45 14.04 -11.92
N ALA A 352 -7.03 13.92 -13.16
CA ALA A 352 -7.88 13.48 -14.25
C ALA A 352 -7.07 12.63 -15.22
N TYR A 353 -7.75 11.77 -15.95
CA TYR A 353 -7.11 10.95 -17.00
C TYR A 353 -8.03 10.72 -18.18
N VAL A 354 -7.40 10.37 -19.30
CA VAL A 354 -8.05 9.81 -20.47
C VAL A 354 -7.33 8.54 -20.87
N SER A 355 -8.09 7.47 -21.11
CA SER A 355 -7.55 6.17 -21.54
C SER A 355 -8.30 5.65 -22.75
N TYR A 356 -7.57 5.08 -23.71
CA TYR A 356 -8.13 4.16 -24.66
C TYR A 356 -7.89 2.73 -24.17
N ARG A 357 -8.94 1.92 -24.14
CA ARG A 357 -8.91 0.54 -23.64
C ARG A 357 -9.43 -0.44 -24.67
N TYR A 358 -8.75 -1.56 -24.81
CA TYR A 358 -9.19 -2.75 -25.49
C TYR A 358 -9.02 -3.93 -24.54
N LEU A 359 -10.11 -4.36 -23.91
CA LEU A 359 -10.11 -5.40 -22.87
C LEU A 359 -10.67 -6.70 -23.45
N GLY A 360 -9.79 -7.52 -24.02
CA GLY A 360 -10.14 -8.87 -24.50
C GLY A 360 -9.78 -9.94 -23.47
N GLY A 361 -9.67 -11.17 -23.90
CA GLY A 361 -9.46 -12.34 -23.03
C GLY A 361 -8.06 -12.46 -22.41
N ALA A 362 -7.15 -11.51 -22.65
CA ALA A 362 -5.90 -11.44 -21.88
C ALA A 362 -6.10 -10.72 -20.53
N SER A 363 -7.15 -9.91 -20.41
CA SER A 363 -7.55 -9.29 -19.17
C SER A 363 -8.40 -10.28 -18.38
N ALA A 364 -7.94 -10.69 -17.22
CA ALA A 364 -8.67 -11.66 -16.38
C ALA A 364 -9.79 -11.00 -15.56
N ALA A 365 -9.80 -9.67 -15.49
CA ALA A 365 -10.84 -8.86 -14.90
C ALA A 365 -10.81 -7.47 -15.53
N ALA A 366 -11.92 -6.73 -15.44
CA ALA A 366 -11.90 -5.32 -15.76
C ALA A 366 -10.98 -4.60 -14.77
N THR A 367 -9.86 -4.12 -15.27
CA THR A 367 -8.80 -3.50 -14.46
C THR A 367 -9.15 -2.09 -14.00
N THR A 368 -10.36 -1.65 -14.29
CA THR A 368 -10.89 -0.36 -13.88
C THR A 368 -12.36 -0.44 -13.58
N ASP A 369 -12.79 0.43 -12.72
CA ASP A 369 -14.21 0.56 -12.40
C ASP A 369 -15.03 1.19 -13.55
N GLY A 370 -14.37 1.83 -14.53
CA GLY A 370 -15.02 2.51 -15.65
C GLY A 370 -15.35 1.60 -16.83
N ALA A 371 -14.34 0.93 -17.41
CA ALA A 371 -14.54 0.05 -18.55
C ALA A 371 -15.11 -1.32 -18.12
N MET A 372 -15.77 -2.00 -19.05
CA MET A 372 -16.31 -3.34 -18.86
C MET A 372 -15.43 -4.39 -19.55
N GLU A 373 -15.47 -5.63 -19.06
CA GLU A 373 -14.82 -6.77 -19.71
C GLU A 373 -15.34 -6.95 -21.15
N PHE A 374 -14.49 -7.44 -22.03
CA PHE A 374 -14.79 -7.64 -23.44
C PHE A 374 -15.34 -6.38 -24.14
N THR A 375 -14.77 -5.23 -23.84
CA THR A 375 -15.09 -3.96 -24.49
C THR A 375 -13.87 -3.25 -25.05
N LYS A 376 -14.08 -2.31 -25.96
CA LYS A 376 -13.06 -1.35 -26.42
C LYS A 376 -13.66 0.05 -26.46
N GLY A 377 -12.92 1.05 -26.09
CA GLY A 377 -13.42 2.42 -26.10
C GLY A 377 -12.54 3.41 -25.33
N ILE A 378 -13.09 4.57 -25.11
CA ILE A 378 -12.45 5.67 -24.39
C ILE A 378 -13.07 5.75 -23.00
N GLU A 379 -12.20 5.89 -22.00
CA GLU A 379 -12.55 6.16 -20.61
C GLU A 379 -11.93 7.49 -20.18
N ILE A 380 -12.72 8.33 -19.54
CA ILE A 380 -12.26 9.52 -18.85
C ILE A 380 -12.60 9.40 -17.37
N GLY A 381 -11.74 9.92 -16.52
CA GLY A 381 -11.99 9.88 -15.09
C GLY A 381 -11.31 11.04 -14.37
N THR A 382 -11.83 11.33 -13.19
CA THR A 382 -11.29 12.33 -12.28
C THR A 382 -11.49 11.89 -10.85
N ASP A 383 -10.53 12.28 -10.00
CA ASP A 383 -10.60 12.13 -8.55
C ASP A 383 -10.40 13.51 -7.90
N TYR A 384 -11.10 13.77 -6.80
CA TYR A 384 -11.05 15.05 -6.08
C TYR A 384 -11.15 14.82 -4.57
N THR A 385 -10.23 15.36 -3.79
CA THR A 385 -10.25 15.33 -2.32
C THR A 385 -11.09 16.47 -1.78
N LEU A 386 -12.33 16.17 -1.41
CA LEU A 386 -13.31 17.16 -0.93
C LEU A 386 -12.96 17.69 0.46
N PHE A 387 -12.60 16.78 1.36
CA PHE A 387 -12.08 17.05 2.71
C PHE A 387 -10.88 16.11 2.95
N PRO A 388 -10.02 16.39 3.94
CA PRO A 388 -9.00 15.42 4.32
C PRO A 388 -9.62 14.04 4.53
N ASN A 389 -9.05 13.03 3.89
CA ASN A 389 -9.51 11.63 3.90
C ASN A 389 -10.91 11.37 3.30
N VAL A 390 -11.45 12.33 2.51
CA VAL A 390 -12.70 12.14 1.76
C VAL A 390 -12.46 12.40 0.28
N VAL A 391 -12.50 11.34 -0.53
CA VAL A 391 -12.20 11.39 -1.96
C VAL A 391 -13.44 11.07 -2.79
N LEU A 392 -13.72 11.90 -3.78
CA LEU A 392 -14.74 11.70 -4.81
C LEU A 392 -14.09 11.21 -6.09
N SER A 393 -14.64 10.19 -6.72
CA SER A 393 -14.23 9.68 -8.03
C SER A 393 -15.41 9.69 -9.00
N ALA A 394 -15.16 10.10 -10.24
CA ALA A 394 -16.13 9.99 -11.32
C ALA A 394 -15.43 9.48 -12.59
N LYS A 395 -16.04 8.48 -13.26
CA LYS A 395 -15.50 7.87 -14.48
C LYS A 395 -16.63 7.69 -15.51
N TYR A 396 -16.30 7.87 -16.76
CA TYR A 396 -17.21 7.60 -17.85
C TYR A 396 -16.50 6.84 -18.96
N PHE A 397 -17.04 5.69 -19.31
CA PHE A 397 -16.60 4.86 -20.41
C PHE A 397 -17.62 4.91 -21.54
N ASN A 398 -17.14 5.06 -22.77
CA ASN A 398 -17.94 4.95 -24.00
C ASN A 398 -17.19 4.09 -25.01
N GLY A 399 -17.85 3.05 -25.49
CA GLY A 399 -17.17 2.09 -26.35
C GLY A 399 -18.10 1.13 -27.06
N LYS A 400 -17.52 0.01 -27.43
CA LYS A 400 -18.18 -1.07 -28.17
C LYS A 400 -17.91 -2.41 -27.51
N ASP A 401 -18.88 -3.31 -27.57
CA ASP A 401 -18.76 -4.69 -27.15
C ASP A 401 -17.80 -5.48 -28.06
N LEU A 402 -16.95 -6.30 -27.48
CA LEU A 402 -16.02 -7.22 -28.14
C LEU A 402 -16.46 -8.68 -28.00
N ASN A 403 -17.59 -8.95 -27.35
CA ASN A 403 -18.00 -10.32 -27.03
C ASN A 403 -18.02 -11.21 -28.31
N PRO A 404 -17.18 -12.25 -28.37
CA PRO A 404 -17.06 -13.12 -29.53
C PRO A 404 -18.31 -13.94 -29.78
N LEU A 405 -19.19 -14.08 -28.82
CA LEU A 405 -20.49 -14.77 -28.95
C LEU A 405 -21.54 -13.88 -29.61
N ASN A 406 -21.36 -12.57 -29.61
CA ASN A 406 -22.19 -11.64 -30.35
C ASN A 406 -21.70 -11.56 -31.80
N ARG A 407 -22.55 -11.89 -32.76
CA ARG A 407 -22.20 -11.83 -34.20
C ARG A 407 -22.07 -10.39 -34.74
N THR A 408 -22.53 -9.40 -34.00
CA THR A 408 -22.41 -7.97 -34.31
C THR A 408 -21.47 -7.33 -33.32
N ASN A 409 -20.17 -7.21 -33.64
CA ASN A 409 -19.11 -6.65 -32.79
C ASN A 409 -19.15 -5.10 -32.65
N ASP A 410 -20.28 -4.48 -32.88
CA ASP A 410 -20.39 -3.01 -32.90
C ASP A 410 -21.49 -2.47 -31.98
N ASP A 411 -22.03 -3.31 -31.10
CA ASP A 411 -22.99 -2.86 -30.09
C ASP A 411 -22.37 -1.83 -29.17
N LYS A 412 -23.05 -0.69 -29.04
CA LYS A 412 -22.56 0.42 -28.23
C LYS A 412 -22.74 0.10 -26.74
N VAL A 413 -21.72 0.38 -25.98
CA VAL A 413 -21.72 0.22 -24.52
C VAL A 413 -21.22 1.49 -23.86
N SER A 414 -21.80 1.84 -22.73
CA SER A 414 -21.31 2.93 -21.88
C SER A 414 -21.51 2.64 -20.41
N LYS A 415 -20.62 3.17 -19.60
CA LYS A 415 -20.70 3.03 -18.14
C LYS A 415 -20.37 4.35 -17.48
N LEU A 416 -21.27 4.78 -16.61
CA LEU A 416 -21.03 5.86 -15.67
C LEU A 416 -20.70 5.25 -14.31
N PHE A 417 -19.67 5.75 -13.68
CA PHE A 417 -19.21 5.35 -12.36
C PHE A 417 -19.04 6.59 -11.47
N GLY A 418 -19.52 6.51 -10.25
CA GLY A 418 -19.31 7.50 -9.20
C GLY A 418 -18.98 6.81 -7.89
N ARG A 419 -18.03 7.35 -7.13
CA ARG A 419 -17.60 6.81 -5.83
C ARG A 419 -17.31 7.93 -4.87
N VAL A 420 -17.63 7.72 -3.59
CA VAL A 420 -17.10 8.50 -2.48
C VAL A 420 -16.45 7.54 -1.48
N GLU A 421 -15.23 7.89 -1.04
CA GLU A 421 -14.45 7.12 -0.09
C GLU A 421 -14.12 7.97 1.12
N PHE A 422 -14.31 7.39 2.32
CA PHE A 422 -13.98 7.96 3.62
C PHE A 422 -12.89 7.08 4.24
N PHE A 423 -11.66 7.58 4.31
CA PHE A 423 -10.51 6.85 4.87
C PHE A 423 -10.34 7.19 6.36
N PHE A 424 -9.96 6.20 7.18
CA PHE A 424 -9.70 6.37 8.62
C PHE A 424 -8.60 5.43 9.12
#